data_8580bfc05d3dff5d268221f8e387e19d
#
_entry.id   8580bfc05d3dff5d268221f8e387e19d
#
_cell.length_a   1.000
_cell.length_b   1.000
_cell.length_c   1.000
_cell.angle_alpha   90.00
_cell.angle_beta   90.00
_cell.angle_gamma   90.00
#
_symmetry.space_group_name_H-M   'P 1'
#
loop_
_entity.id
_entity.type
_entity.pdbx_description
1 polymer ?
#
loop_
_entity_poly.entity_id
_entity_poly.type
_entity_poly.pdbx_seq_one_letter_code
_entity_poly.pdbx_strand_id
1 'polypeptide(L)'
;MLKFKSCIVLTGIASSLFANVALAGTCDVNVEATAAMAFNVKEIAVPKTCKEITLNLKNTGSMAKAMMGHNIVISKTSDMQAVIADGNTAGLASNYVKPNDARVIGHTQVIGGGESTSVKIKLAKVKAADSYSFFCSFPGHAAVMKGIFKLV
;
A
#
# COMPACT_ATOMS: atom_id res chain seq x y z
N MET A 1 7.35 -67.25 -6.10
CA MET A 1 6.35 -66.18 -6.30
C MET A 1 6.59 -65.03 -5.29
N LEU A 2 7.32 -64.02 -5.69
CA LEU A 2 7.63 -62.86 -4.84
C LEU A 2 6.63 -61.74 -5.16
N LYS A 3 5.80 -61.31 -4.17
CA LYS A 3 4.86 -60.22 -4.31
C LYS A 3 5.57 -58.89 -3.93
N PHE A 4 5.87 -58.04 -4.92
CA PHE A 4 6.30 -56.67 -4.70
C PHE A 4 5.10 -55.80 -4.28
N LYS A 5 5.13 -55.25 -3.06
CA LYS A 5 4.20 -54.20 -2.63
C LYS A 5 4.77 -52.85 -3.05
N SER A 6 4.11 -52.21 -4.02
CA SER A 6 4.44 -50.86 -4.46
C SER A 6 3.92 -49.86 -3.43
N CYS A 7 4.82 -49.13 -2.79
CA CYS A 7 4.48 -48.02 -1.86
C CYS A 7 4.49 -46.72 -2.67
N ILE A 8 3.30 -46.16 -2.93
CA ILE A 8 3.17 -44.83 -3.58
C ILE A 8 3.31 -43.79 -2.47
N VAL A 9 4.43 -43.07 -2.49
CA VAL A 9 4.64 -41.88 -1.64
C VAL A 9 4.05 -40.67 -2.36
N LEU A 10 2.89 -40.19 -1.90
CA LEU A 10 2.33 -38.89 -2.33
C LEU A 10 3.09 -37.76 -1.62
N THR A 11 4.01 -37.15 -2.33
CA THR A 11 4.65 -35.89 -1.89
C THR A 11 3.70 -34.71 -2.18
N GLY A 12 2.98 -34.29 -1.15
CA GLY A 12 2.18 -33.07 -1.21
C GLY A 12 3.08 -31.82 -1.20
N ILE A 13 3.11 -31.09 -2.32
CA ILE A 13 3.77 -29.78 -2.42
C ILE A 13 2.83 -28.76 -1.79
N ALA A 14 3.13 -28.36 -0.55
CA ALA A 14 2.46 -27.25 0.09
C ALA A 14 3.02 -25.94 -0.49
N SER A 15 2.32 -25.32 -1.43
CA SER A 15 2.63 -23.96 -1.92
C SER A 15 2.27 -22.95 -0.86
N SER A 16 3.25 -22.49 -0.07
CA SER A 16 3.11 -21.38 0.86
C SER A 16 3.04 -20.07 0.07
N LEU A 17 1.88 -19.44 0.05
CA LEU A 17 1.67 -18.09 -0.44
C LEU A 17 2.32 -17.12 0.57
N PHE A 18 3.54 -16.69 0.32
CA PHE A 18 4.17 -15.62 1.08
C PHE A 18 3.52 -14.29 0.70
N ALA A 19 2.69 -13.73 1.58
CA ALA A 19 2.25 -12.36 1.47
C ALA A 19 3.46 -11.43 1.66
N ASN A 20 3.76 -10.57 0.68
CA ASN A 20 4.81 -9.56 0.80
C ASN A 20 4.39 -8.51 1.83
N VAL A 21 5.04 -8.53 2.98
CA VAL A 21 4.84 -7.60 4.10
C VAL A 21 6.03 -6.64 4.14
N ALA A 22 5.77 -5.33 4.10
CA ALA A 22 6.78 -4.36 4.47
C ALA A 22 6.82 -4.26 6.00
N LEU A 23 7.83 -4.89 6.61
CA LEU A 23 8.13 -4.73 8.03
C LEU A 23 8.97 -3.46 8.21
N ALA A 24 8.41 -2.47 8.87
CA ALA A 24 9.18 -1.34 9.36
C ALA A 24 9.97 -1.77 10.61
N GLY A 25 11.20 -2.21 10.44
CA GLY A 25 12.13 -2.44 11.58
C GLY A 25 12.55 -1.15 12.26
N THR A 26 12.41 -0.05 11.56
CA THR A 26 12.49 1.34 12.00
C THR A 26 11.17 2.02 11.60
N CYS A 27 10.91 3.25 12.10
CA CYS A 27 9.70 3.98 11.70
C CYS A 27 9.77 4.50 10.23
N ASP A 28 10.57 3.85 9.38
CA ASP A 28 10.70 4.12 7.95
C ASP A 28 10.03 3.02 7.14
N VAL A 29 9.15 3.41 6.23
CA VAL A 29 8.37 2.53 5.35
C VAL A 29 8.75 2.79 3.92
N ASN A 30 9.24 1.77 3.21
CA ASN A 30 9.61 1.87 1.79
C ASN A 30 8.63 1.06 0.95
N VAL A 31 8.02 1.71 -0.04
CA VAL A 31 7.06 1.11 -0.97
C VAL A 31 7.46 1.46 -2.40
N GLU A 32 7.36 0.48 -3.28
CA GLU A 32 7.51 0.70 -4.72
C GLU A 32 6.15 0.54 -5.41
N ALA A 33 5.86 1.47 -6.33
CA ALA A 33 4.77 1.37 -7.28
C ALA A 33 5.34 0.95 -8.64
N THR A 34 4.69 0.03 -9.34
CA THR A 34 5.16 -0.55 -10.59
C THR A 34 4.31 -0.13 -11.78
N ALA A 35 4.85 -0.26 -12.99
CA ALA A 35 4.13 -0.04 -14.25
C ALA A 35 2.89 -0.97 -14.42
N ALA A 36 2.81 -2.06 -13.66
CA ALA A 36 1.66 -2.98 -13.65
C ALA A 36 0.51 -2.52 -12.74
N MET A 37 0.48 -1.25 -12.33
CA MET A 37 -0.48 -0.71 -11.34
C MET A 37 -0.53 -1.56 -10.06
N ALA A 38 0.62 -1.80 -9.46
CA ALA A 38 0.74 -2.58 -8.24
C ALA A 38 1.74 -1.95 -7.27
N PHE A 39 1.48 -2.07 -5.97
CA PHE A 39 2.50 -1.89 -4.95
C PHE A 39 3.25 -3.22 -4.76
N ASN A 40 4.56 -3.12 -4.49
CA ASN A 40 5.41 -4.29 -4.18
C ASN A 40 5.03 -4.97 -2.85
N VAL A 41 4.18 -4.33 -2.04
CA VAL A 41 3.68 -4.84 -0.75
C VAL A 41 2.15 -4.83 -0.70
N LYS A 42 1.57 -5.75 0.05
CA LYS A 42 0.11 -5.82 0.31
C LYS A 42 -0.23 -5.43 1.75
N GLU A 43 0.77 -5.31 2.61
CA GLU A 43 0.61 -4.91 3.99
C GLU A 43 1.76 -3.99 4.40
N ILE A 44 1.43 -2.93 5.14
CA ILE A 44 2.35 -2.05 5.85
C ILE A 44 2.11 -2.26 7.34
N ALA A 45 3.04 -2.94 8.02
CA ALA A 45 2.99 -3.20 9.45
C ALA A 45 3.99 -2.28 10.18
N VAL A 46 3.49 -1.41 11.04
CA VAL A 46 4.27 -0.39 11.74
C VAL A 46 4.30 -0.71 13.25
N PRO A 47 5.46 -0.68 13.92
CA PRO A 47 5.53 -0.85 15.37
C PRO A 47 4.68 0.19 16.11
N LYS A 48 3.92 -0.25 17.13
CA LYS A 48 3.11 0.64 18.00
C LYS A 48 3.95 1.69 18.73
N THR A 49 5.24 1.48 18.84
CA THR A 49 6.20 2.43 19.42
C THR A 49 6.44 3.66 18.55
N CYS A 50 6.19 3.56 17.23
CA CYS A 50 6.31 4.68 16.30
C CYS A 50 5.21 5.72 16.54
N LYS A 51 5.59 6.96 16.83
CA LYS A 51 4.67 8.11 16.91
C LYS A 51 4.47 8.77 15.56
N GLU A 52 5.46 8.64 14.70
CA GLU A 52 5.52 9.15 13.34
C GLU A 52 6.24 8.12 12.46
N ILE A 53 5.88 8.02 11.20
CA ILE A 53 6.61 7.24 10.19
C ILE A 53 7.12 8.15 9.08
N THR A 54 8.24 7.77 8.48
CA THR A 54 8.67 8.27 7.17
C THR A 54 8.16 7.30 6.11
N LEU A 55 7.23 7.74 5.27
CA LEU A 55 6.71 6.92 4.16
C LEU A 55 7.40 7.34 2.88
N ASN A 56 8.18 6.42 2.31
CA ASN A 56 8.93 6.59 1.07
C ASN A 56 8.20 5.84 -0.04
N LEU A 57 7.91 6.52 -1.15
CA LEU A 57 7.36 5.92 -2.36
C LEU A 57 8.32 6.12 -3.52
N LYS A 58 8.63 5.04 -4.26
CA LYS A 58 9.35 5.06 -5.53
C LYS A 58 8.44 4.51 -6.62
N ASN A 59 8.33 5.22 -7.75
CA ASN A 59 7.66 4.71 -8.94
C ASN A 59 8.72 4.10 -9.89
N THR A 60 8.70 2.77 -10.04
CA THR A 60 9.65 2.03 -10.88
C THR A 60 9.20 1.93 -12.35
N GLY A 61 8.05 2.52 -12.69
CA GLY A 61 7.57 2.66 -14.07
C GLY A 61 8.36 3.71 -14.85
N SER A 62 7.93 3.98 -16.08
CA SER A 62 8.56 4.96 -16.98
C SER A 62 7.59 6.01 -17.52
N MET A 63 6.29 5.91 -17.22
CA MET A 63 5.26 6.78 -17.77
C MET A 63 5.16 8.10 -17.01
N ALA A 64 4.76 9.16 -17.74
CA ALA A 64 4.57 10.49 -17.16
C ALA A 64 3.52 10.49 -16.05
N LYS A 65 3.71 11.37 -15.05
CA LYS A 65 2.83 11.55 -13.89
C LYS A 65 1.34 11.68 -14.25
N ALA A 66 1.02 12.43 -15.30
CA ALA A 66 -0.36 12.66 -15.73
C ALA A 66 -1.03 11.43 -16.36
N MET A 67 -0.24 10.45 -16.81
CA MET A 67 -0.73 9.25 -17.49
C MET A 67 -0.81 8.03 -16.55
N MET A 68 0.20 7.86 -15.69
CA MET A 68 0.37 6.70 -14.82
C MET A 68 1.06 7.12 -13.52
N GLY A 69 0.55 8.21 -12.90
CA GLY A 69 1.06 8.68 -11.62
C GLY A 69 0.62 7.78 -10.47
N HIS A 70 1.46 7.69 -9.43
CA HIS A 70 1.15 6.94 -8.23
C HIS A 70 1.40 7.76 -6.98
N ASN A 71 0.54 7.58 -5.99
CA ASN A 71 0.72 8.06 -4.63
C ASN A 71 0.33 6.95 -3.63
N ILE A 72 0.56 7.21 -2.35
CA ILE A 72 0.01 6.41 -1.27
C ILE A 72 -0.84 7.34 -0.41
N VAL A 73 -2.08 6.94 -0.17
CA VAL A 73 -3.01 7.58 0.79
C VAL A 73 -3.33 6.56 1.87
N ILE A 74 -3.37 6.99 3.13
CA ILE A 74 -3.75 6.15 4.28
C ILE A 74 -5.03 6.73 4.89
N SER A 75 -6.07 5.89 5.03
CA SER A 75 -7.32 6.24 5.71
C SER A 75 -7.89 5.03 6.45
N LYS A 76 -8.97 5.22 7.23
CA LYS A 76 -9.78 4.08 7.64
C LYS A 76 -10.30 3.35 6.41
N THR A 77 -10.40 2.03 6.48
CA THR A 77 -10.91 1.20 5.38
C THR A 77 -12.34 1.60 5.00
N SER A 78 -13.17 1.96 5.99
CA SER A 78 -14.54 2.43 5.78
C SER A 78 -14.62 3.74 4.98
N ASP A 79 -13.62 4.60 5.07
CA ASP A 79 -13.62 5.92 4.46
C ASP A 79 -13.00 5.93 3.06
N MET A 80 -12.30 4.87 2.68
CA MET A 80 -11.49 4.77 1.47
C MET A 80 -12.24 5.21 0.21
N GLN A 81 -13.46 4.71 -0.02
CA GLN A 81 -14.23 5.03 -1.23
C GLN A 81 -14.62 6.50 -1.31
N ALA A 82 -15.04 7.08 -0.17
CA ALA A 82 -15.40 8.49 -0.10
C ALA A 82 -14.17 9.40 -0.27
N VAL A 83 -13.01 9.01 0.29
CA VAL A 83 -11.73 9.73 0.09
C VAL A 83 -11.33 9.71 -1.38
N ILE A 84 -11.47 8.57 -2.09
CA ILE A 84 -11.18 8.46 -3.53
C ILE A 84 -12.11 9.36 -4.35
N ALA A 85 -13.41 9.34 -4.07
CA ALA A 85 -14.40 10.15 -4.80
C ALA A 85 -14.11 11.65 -4.66
N ASP A 86 -13.87 12.13 -3.44
CA ASP A 86 -13.51 13.54 -3.18
C ASP A 86 -12.13 13.88 -3.78
N GLY A 87 -11.17 12.95 -3.75
CA GLY A 87 -9.84 13.10 -4.34
C GLY A 87 -9.89 13.24 -5.86
N ASN A 88 -10.74 12.48 -6.54
CA ASN A 88 -10.95 12.60 -7.99
C ASN A 88 -11.45 14.01 -8.35
N THR A 89 -12.35 14.58 -7.55
CA THR A 89 -12.84 15.96 -7.74
C THR A 89 -11.73 16.98 -7.49
N ALA A 90 -10.85 16.76 -6.50
CA ALA A 90 -9.74 17.67 -6.18
C ALA A 90 -8.64 17.66 -7.26
N GLY A 91 -8.49 16.59 -8.03
CA GLY A 91 -7.63 16.49 -9.20
C GLY A 91 -6.14 16.38 -8.88
N LEU A 92 -5.34 16.30 -9.97
CA LEU A 92 -3.89 16.07 -9.90
C LEU A 92 -3.14 17.16 -9.15
N ALA A 93 -3.55 18.45 -9.28
CA ALA A 93 -2.92 19.56 -8.58
C ALA A 93 -2.97 19.41 -7.05
N SER A 94 -3.97 18.67 -6.53
CA SER A 94 -4.12 18.31 -5.12
C SER A 94 -3.68 16.86 -4.85
N ASN A 95 -2.89 16.24 -5.72
CA ASN A 95 -2.45 14.85 -5.62
C ASN A 95 -3.61 13.84 -5.52
N TYR A 96 -4.78 14.15 -6.11
CA TYR A 96 -6.02 13.38 -5.96
C TYR A 96 -6.38 13.12 -4.49
N VAL A 97 -6.15 14.11 -3.63
CA VAL A 97 -6.55 14.10 -2.23
C VAL A 97 -7.22 15.44 -1.92
N LYS A 98 -8.42 15.42 -1.35
CA LYS A 98 -9.11 16.62 -0.94
C LYS A 98 -8.28 17.38 0.12
N PRO A 99 -7.99 18.67 -0.07
CA PRO A 99 -7.24 19.44 0.91
C PRO A 99 -7.92 19.42 2.29
N ASN A 100 -7.12 19.23 3.34
CA ASN A 100 -7.58 19.20 4.75
C ASN A 100 -8.64 18.12 5.05
N ASP A 101 -8.66 17.00 4.32
CA ASP A 101 -9.59 15.91 4.58
C ASP A 101 -9.23 15.21 5.92
N ALA A 102 -10.10 15.35 6.92
CA ALA A 102 -9.88 14.80 8.26
C ALA A 102 -9.84 13.26 8.29
N ARG A 103 -10.36 12.58 7.25
CA ARG A 103 -10.35 11.11 7.08
C ARG A 103 -8.96 10.59 6.65
N VAL A 104 -8.14 11.44 6.02
CA VAL A 104 -6.81 11.09 5.56
C VAL A 104 -5.83 11.19 6.72
N ILE A 105 -5.17 10.09 7.05
CA ILE A 105 -4.11 10.02 8.07
C ILE A 105 -2.83 10.70 7.52
N GLY A 106 -2.52 10.43 6.25
CA GLY A 106 -1.43 11.04 5.52
C GLY A 106 -1.37 10.54 4.09
N HIS A 107 -0.64 11.24 3.24
CA HIS A 107 -0.46 10.86 1.85
C HIS A 107 0.88 11.36 1.29
N THR A 108 1.42 10.70 0.28
CA THR A 108 2.53 11.18 -0.53
C THR A 108 2.03 12.08 -1.66
N GLN A 109 2.94 12.77 -2.32
CA GLN A 109 2.65 13.38 -3.62
C GLN A 109 2.38 12.29 -4.66
N VAL A 110 1.63 12.63 -5.73
CA VAL A 110 1.61 11.82 -6.95
C VAL A 110 2.93 11.98 -7.68
N ILE A 111 3.58 10.88 -8.01
CA ILE A 111 4.86 10.85 -8.72
C ILE A 111 4.76 10.08 -10.03
N GLY A 112 5.52 10.52 -11.05
CA GLY A 112 5.66 9.84 -12.33
C GLY A 112 6.73 8.75 -12.32
N GLY A 113 6.89 8.07 -13.45
CA GLY A 113 7.87 7.01 -13.61
C GLY A 113 9.31 7.48 -13.34
N GLY A 114 10.07 6.69 -12.60
CA GLY A 114 11.43 6.99 -12.17
C GLY A 114 11.56 7.95 -10.98
N GLU A 115 10.45 8.60 -10.58
CA GLU A 115 10.45 9.56 -9.46
C GLU A 115 10.33 8.87 -8.10
N SER A 116 10.75 9.58 -7.04
CA SER A 116 10.58 9.20 -5.64
C SER A 116 10.05 10.38 -4.83
N THR A 117 9.33 10.08 -3.75
CA THR A 117 8.84 11.08 -2.79
C THR A 117 8.87 10.49 -1.39
N SER A 118 8.93 11.36 -0.38
CA SER A 118 8.92 10.99 1.02
C SER A 118 8.02 11.95 1.81
N VAL A 119 7.33 11.43 2.81
CA VAL A 119 6.49 12.22 3.71
C VAL A 119 6.55 11.68 5.13
N LYS A 120 6.56 12.58 6.12
CA LYS A 120 6.41 12.23 7.53
C LYS A 120 4.94 12.23 7.91
N ILE A 121 4.46 11.14 8.50
CA ILE A 121 3.05 10.94 8.88
C ILE A 121 2.96 10.67 10.37
N LYS A 122 2.27 11.56 11.08
CA LYS A 122 1.98 11.38 12.52
C LYS A 122 0.88 10.34 12.71
N LEU A 123 1.11 9.37 13.59
CA LEU A 123 0.19 8.26 13.82
C LEU A 123 -0.79 8.49 14.99
N ALA A 124 -0.86 9.70 15.55
CA ALA A 124 -1.72 10.01 16.70
C ALA A 124 -3.21 9.71 16.47
N LYS A 125 -3.66 9.73 15.20
CA LYS A 125 -5.05 9.40 14.81
C LYS A 125 -5.29 7.91 14.57
N VAL A 126 -4.22 7.07 14.52
CA VAL A 126 -4.34 5.64 14.24
C VAL A 126 -4.64 4.90 15.53
N LYS A 127 -5.77 4.21 15.58
CA LYS A 127 -6.21 3.39 16.72
C LYS A 127 -6.08 1.92 16.38
N ALA A 128 -5.49 1.11 17.25
CA ALA A 128 -5.28 -0.32 16.99
C ALA A 128 -6.59 -1.12 16.80
N ALA A 129 -7.72 -0.60 17.29
CA ALA A 129 -9.03 -1.23 17.13
C ALA A 129 -9.69 -0.96 15.77
N ASP A 130 -9.21 0.03 15.01
CA ASP A 130 -9.76 0.39 13.70
C ASP A 130 -9.01 -0.33 12.58
N SER A 131 -9.67 -0.55 11.45
CA SER A 131 -9.07 -1.07 10.22
C SER A 131 -8.64 0.08 9.31
N TYR A 132 -7.41 0.01 8.80
CA TYR A 132 -6.87 1.01 7.89
C TYR A 132 -6.40 0.37 6.58
N SER A 133 -6.55 1.13 5.50
CA SER A 133 -6.02 0.79 4.19
C SER A 133 -5.02 1.82 3.73
N PHE A 134 -4.01 1.39 2.97
CA PHE A 134 -3.24 2.26 2.10
C PHE A 134 -3.63 1.99 0.65
N PHE A 135 -3.66 3.01 -0.19
CA PHE A 135 -4.10 2.89 -1.58
C PHE A 135 -3.56 4.02 -2.45
N CYS A 136 -3.55 3.81 -3.76
CA CYS A 136 -3.29 4.86 -4.74
C CYS A 136 -4.60 5.56 -5.08
N SER A 137 -4.67 6.89 -4.94
CA SER A 137 -5.88 7.66 -5.27
C SER A 137 -5.91 8.19 -6.71
N PHE A 138 -4.89 7.92 -7.52
CA PHE A 138 -4.95 8.22 -8.96
C PHE A 138 -6.16 7.52 -9.59
N PRO A 139 -6.93 8.17 -10.49
CA PRO A 139 -8.18 7.64 -11.01
C PRO A 139 -8.08 6.20 -11.52
N GLY A 140 -8.96 5.32 -11.03
CA GLY A 140 -9.02 3.90 -11.40
C GLY A 140 -8.02 2.99 -10.67
N HIS A 141 -6.92 3.51 -10.09
CA HIS A 141 -5.85 2.68 -9.55
C HIS A 141 -6.23 1.95 -8.25
N ALA A 142 -7.05 2.53 -7.40
CA ALA A 142 -7.44 1.94 -6.11
C ALA A 142 -8.17 0.59 -6.22
N ALA A 143 -8.66 0.22 -7.40
CA ALA A 143 -9.27 -1.09 -7.64
C ALA A 143 -8.26 -2.21 -7.33
N VAL A 144 -7.00 -2.03 -7.73
CA VAL A 144 -5.90 -3.03 -7.63
C VAL A 144 -4.74 -2.56 -6.75
N MET A 145 -4.48 -1.23 -6.66
CA MET A 145 -3.40 -0.64 -5.87
C MET A 145 -3.88 -0.27 -4.46
N LYS A 146 -4.02 -1.26 -3.61
CA LYS A 146 -4.38 -1.12 -2.19
C LYS A 146 -3.84 -2.25 -1.35
N GLY A 147 -3.74 -2.01 -0.06
CA GLY A 147 -3.32 -2.98 0.95
C GLY A 147 -3.74 -2.58 2.36
N ILE A 148 -3.33 -3.37 3.33
CA ILE A 148 -3.65 -3.18 4.74
C ILE A 148 -2.56 -2.33 5.39
N PHE A 149 -2.95 -1.32 6.17
CA PHE A 149 -2.06 -0.58 7.06
C PHE A 149 -2.43 -0.93 8.50
N LYS A 150 -1.46 -1.33 9.33
CA LYS A 150 -1.71 -1.72 10.72
C LYS A 150 -0.56 -1.37 11.67
N LEU A 151 -0.90 -1.19 12.95
CA LEU A 151 0.07 -1.13 14.05
C LEU A 151 0.28 -2.53 14.65
N VAL A 152 1.54 -2.93 14.85
CA VAL A 152 1.95 -4.23 15.42
C VAL A 152 2.77 -4.07 16.69
#